data_ff04500b3d67105f2179f4718ba90681
#
_entry.id   ff04500b3d67105f2179f4718ba90681
#
_cell.length_a   1.000
_cell.length_b   1.000
_cell.length_c   1.000
_cell.angle_alpha   90.00
_cell.angle_beta   90.00
_cell.angle_gamma   90.00
#
_symmetry.space_group_name_H-M   'P 1'
#
loop_
_entity.id
_entity.type
_entity.pdbx_description
1 polymer ?
#
loop_
_entity_poly.entity_id
_entity_poly.type
_entity_poly.pdbx_seq_one_letter_code
_entity_poly.pdbx_strand_id
1 'polypeptide(L)'
;MGLVKVQIIMNEIKMDKLIEALKKHKITGMTVYKAMGCGVQYGTPEYKEEDTTDIRLLEKTVVDLVMPEDNLTHFIEYIEKNLYTGHIGDGKIFVSDIKTAYRIRTGEEGYDAVQPAKF
;
A
#
# COMPACT_ATOMS: atom_id res chain seq x y z
N MET A 1 18.43 10.01 -6.60
CA MET A 1 17.21 9.95 -5.80
C MET A 1 16.52 8.62 -6.03
N GLY A 2 16.35 7.86 -4.97
CA GLY A 2 15.76 6.53 -5.06
C GLY A 2 14.26 6.54 -5.21
N LEU A 3 13.75 5.51 -5.84
CA LEU A 3 12.32 5.22 -5.90
C LEU A 3 12.02 4.02 -5.02
N VAL A 4 10.85 4.02 -4.41
CA VAL A 4 10.36 2.89 -3.62
C VAL A 4 8.95 2.52 -4.05
N LYS A 5 8.65 1.23 -3.94
CA LYS A 5 7.30 0.72 -4.07
C LYS A 5 6.72 0.58 -2.67
N VAL A 6 5.55 1.14 -2.47
CA VAL A 6 4.78 0.98 -1.24
C VAL A 6 3.58 0.11 -1.56
N GLN A 7 3.47 -1.01 -0.87
CA GLN A 7 2.34 -1.91 -1.01
C GLN A 7 1.59 -1.95 0.32
N ILE A 8 0.31 -1.60 0.27
CA ILE A 8 -0.57 -1.60 1.44
C ILE A 8 -1.55 -2.76 1.27
N ILE A 9 -1.60 -3.66 2.24
CA ILE A 9 -2.52 -4.80 2.22
C ILE A 9 -3.40 -4.71 3.46
N MET A 10 -4.71 -4.61 3.27
CA MET A 10 -5.68 -4.45 4.35
C MET A 10 -6.93 -5.24 4.05
N ASN A 11 -7.72 -5.55 5.09
CA ASN A 11 -9.05 -6.13 4.90
C ASN A 11 -9.99 -5.13 4.22
N GLU A 12 -9.89 -3.88 4.62
CA GLU A 12 -10.72 -2.81 4.08
C GLU A 12 -9.91 -1.52 4.06
N ILE A 13 -10.04 -0.75 3.00
CA ILE A 13 -9.31 0.51 2.84
C ILE A 13 -10.29 1.67 2.78
N LYS A 14 -10.01 2.69 3.58
CA LYS A 14 -10.71 3.97 3.51
C LYS A 14 -10.19 4.73 2.30
N MET A 15 -10.85 4.54 1.16
CA MET A 15 -10.36 5.05 -0.11
C MET A 15 -10.28 6.58 -0.15
N ASP A 16 -11.22 7.26 0.46
CA ASP A 16 -11.20 8.73 0.57
C ASP A 16 -9.94 9.24 1.28
N LYS A 17 -9.55 8.58 2.36
CA LYS A 17 -8.34 8.93 3.10
C LYS A 17 -7.07 8.65 2.32
N LEU A 18 -7.07 7.56 1.57
CA LEU A 18 -5.95 7.20 0.72
C LEU A 18 -5.77 8.22 -0.42
N ILE A 19 -6.84 8.60 -1.07
CA ILE A 19 -6.81 9.61 -2.13
C ILE A 19 -6.30 10.95 -1.59
N GLU A 20 -6.74 11.32 -0.40
CA GLU A 20 -6.26 12.53 0.28
C GLU A 20 -4.75 12.46 0.53
N ALA A 21 -4.25 11.29 0.95
CA ALA A 21 -2.82 11.08 1.17
C ALA A 21 -2.02 11.24 -0.13
N LEU A 22 -2.54 10.70 -1.25
CA LEU A 22 -1.88 10.86 -2.54
C LEU A 22 -1.76 12.33 -2.94
N LYS A 23 -2.83 13.08 -2.78
CA LYS A 23 -2.85 14.51 -3.10
C LYS A 23 -1.87 15.30 -2.22
N LYS A 24 -1.89 15.03 -0.94
CA LYS A 24 -1.05 15.73 0.03
C LYS A 24 0.45 15.50 -0.25
N HIS A 25 0.81 14.28 -0.64
CA HIS A 25 2.20 13.90 -0.85
C HIS A 25 2.60 13.93 -2.32
N LYS A 26 1.74 14.47 -3.19
CA LYS A 26 2.00 14.63 -4.62
C LYS A 26 2.36 13.32 -5.32
N ILE A 27 1.71 12.24 -4.92
CA ILE A 27 1.85 10.94 -5.56
C ILE A 27 0.86 10.88 -6.71
N THR A 28 1.33 10.48 -7.89
CA THR A 28 0.59 10.64 -9.13
C THR A 28 -0.28 9.46 -9.52
N GLY A 29 -0.12 8.33 -8.87
CA GLY A 29 -0.93 7.18 -9.24
C GLY A 29 -0.84 6.05 -8.23
N MET A 30 -1.84 5.19 -8.30
CA MET A 30 -1.89 3.97 -7.52
C MET A 30 -2.62 2.91 -8.32
N THR A 31 -2.32 1.65 -8.03
CA THR A 31 -3.05 0.51 -8.57
C THR A 31 -3.72 -0.21 -7.41
N VAL A 32 -5.03 -0.44 -7.53
CA VAL A 32 -5.82 -1.09 -6.48
C VAL A 32 -6.38 -2.39 -7.04
N TYR A 33 -6.25 -3.46 -6.29
CA TYR A 33 -6.80 -4.76 -6.68
C TYR A 33 -7.19 -5.56 -5.46
N LYS A 34 -8.00 -6.58 -5.71
CA LYS A 34 -8.41 -7.52 -4.67
C LYS A 34 -7.53 -8.76 -4.71
N ALA A 35 -7.22 -9.28 -3.53
CA ALA A 35 -6.44 -10.49 -3.39
C ALA A 35 -7.04 -11.35 -2.28
N MET A 36 -6.70 -12.62 -2.29
CA MET A 36 -7.09 -13.53 -1.22
C MET A 36 -5.86 -13.78 -0.34
N GLY A 37 -6.02 -13.62 0.95
CA GLY A 37 -4.93 -13.80 1.87
C GLY A 37 -5.39 -14.35 3.20
N CYS A 38 -4.43 -14.80 3.99
CA CYS A 38 -4.69 -15.22 5.36
C CYS A 38 -3.62 -14.66 6.28
N GLY A 39 -4.04 -14.36 7.50
CA GLY A 39 -3.13 -14.00 8.56
C GLY A 39 -3.42 -14.87 9.77
N VAL A 40 -2.42 -15.08 10.60
CA VAL A 40 -2.58 -15.85 11.83
C VAL A 40 -2.44 -14.88 13.00
N GLN A 41 -3.52 -14.83 13.80
CA GLN A 41 -3.60 -13.94 14.97
C GLN A 41 -3.69 -14.78 16.22
N TYR A 42 -2.53 -15.15 16.77
CA TYR A 42 -2.48 -15.98 17.98
C TYR A 42 -3.10 -15.25 19.16
N GLY A 43 -3.91 -15.98 19.93
CA GLY A 43 -4.53 -15.44 21.14
C GLY A 43 -5.69 -14.49 20.92
N THR A 44 -6.21 -14.42 19.70
CA THR A 44 -7.38 -13.59 19.37
C THR A 44 -8.60 -14.45 19.12
N PRO A 45 -9.82 -13.88 19.21
CA PRO A 45 -11.03 -14.64 18.89
C PRO A 45 -11.10 -15.16 17.45
N GLU A 46 -10.39 -14.52 16.54
CA GLU A 46 -10.35 -14.93 15.13
C GLU A 46 -9.45 -16.13 14.90
N TYR A 47 -8.60 -16.46 15.87
CA TYR A 47 -7.70 -17.60 15.78
C TYR A 47 -8.04 -18.61 16.87
N LYS A 48 -8.33 -19.85 16.46
CA LYS A 48 -8.52 -20.97 17.35
C LYS A 48 -7.48 -22.02 17.00
N GLU A 49 -6.75 -22.49 17.99
CA GLU A 49 -5.68 -23.46 17.78
C GLU A 49 -6.17 -24.74 17.11
N GLU A 50 -7.38 -25.15 17.46
CA GLU A 50 -8.04 -26.33 16.88
C GLU A 50 -8.36 -26.17 15.40
N ASP A 51 -8.45 -24.92 14.91
CA ASP A 51 -8.78 -24.60 13.53
C ASP A 51 -7.54 -24.39 12.65
N THR A 52 -6.34 -24.70 13.16
CA THR A 52 -5.09 -24.48 12.43
C THR A 52 -4.97 -25.25 11.13
N THR A 53 -5.76 -26.31 10.96
CA THR A 53 -5.81 -27.09 9.72
C THR A 53 -6.75 -26.47 8.70
N ASP A 54 -7.57 -25.50 9.09
CA ASP A 54 -8.59 -24.90 8.25
C ASP A 54 -8.23 -23.45 7.98
N ILE A 55 -7.20 -23.27 7.16
CA ILE A 55 -6.77 -21.93 6.76
C ILE A 55 -7.81 -21.32 5.84
N ARG A 56 -8.39 -20.21 6.29
CA ARG A 56 -9.36 -19.47 5.49
C ARG A 56 -8.68 -18.36 4.73
N LEU A 57 -8.95 -18.31 3.45
CA LEU A 57 -8.56 -17.20 2.63
C LEU A 57 -9.63 -16.11 2.71
N LEU A 58 -9.22 -14.93 3.09
CA LEU A 58 -10.10 -13.77 3.21
C LEU A 58 -9.77 -12.78 2.11
N GLU A 59 -10.78 -12.04 1.68
CA GLU A 59 -10.56 -10.98 0.69
C GLU A 59 -9.76 -9.84 1.32
N LYS A 60 -8.71 -9.43 0.61
CA LYS A 60 -7.86 -8.30 0.98
C LYS A 60 -7.89 -7.27 -0.12
N THR A 61 -7.74 -6.02 0.25
CA THR A 61 -7.50 -4.95 -0.71
C THR A 61 -6.02 -4.64 -0.72
N VAL A 62 -5.44 -4.58 -1.92
CA VAL A 62 -4.02 -4.28 -2.11
C VAL A 62 -3.91 -2.99 -2.89
N VAL A 63 -3.06 -2.09 -2.41
CA VAL A 63 -2.73 -0.85 -3.11
C VAL A 63 -1.23 -0.81 -3.34
N ASP A 64 -0.85 -0.68 -4.60
CA ASP A 64 0.55 -0.51 -5.00
C ASP A 64 0.75 0.91 -5.52
N LEU A 65 1.81 1.54 -5.07
CA LEU A 65 2.24 2.82 -5.62
C LEU A 65 3.77 2.92 -5.60
N VAL A 66 4.29 3.78 -6.45
CA VAL A 66 5.72 4.05 -6.54
C VAL A 66 5.93 5.53 -6.30
N MET A 67 6.89 5.85 -5.45
CA MET A 67 7.12 7.21 -5.04
C MET A 67 8.62 7.46 -4.79
N PRO A 68 9.04 8.74 -4.80
CA PRO A 68 10.39 9.05 -4.36
C PRO A 68 10.60 8.68 -2.89
N GLU A 69 11.76 8.11 -2.59
CA GLU A 69 12.10 7.69 -1.23
C GLU A 69 12.09 8.86 -0.24
N ASP A 70 12.40 10.06 -0.69
CA ASP A 70 12.45 11.25 0.16
C ASP A 70 11.10 11.54 0.83
N ASN A 71 10.00 11.13 0.22
CA ASN A 71 8.66 11.39 0.74
C ASN A 71 8.14 10.25 1.62
N LEU A 72 8.89 9.16 1.73
CA LEU A 72 8.39 7.92 2.31
C LEU A 72 7.97 8.06 3.76
N THR A 73 8.82 8.62 4.61
CA THR A 73 8.56 8.68 6.05
C THR A 73 7.28 9.44 6.36
N HIS A 74 7.08 10.60 5.75
CA HIS A 74 5.88 11.41 5.95
C HIS A 74 4.63 10.72 5.41
N PHE A 75 4.76 10.03 4.27
CA PHE A 75 3.64 9.30 3.71
C PHE A 75 3.21 8.16 4.62
N ILE A 76 4.17 7.36 5.12
CA ILE A 76 3.89 6.24 6.01
C ILE A 76 3.22 6.73 7.30
N GLU A 77 3.73 7.80 7.89
CA GLU A 77 3.14 8.38 9.11
C GLU A 77 1.69 8.82 8.87
N TYR A 78 1.42 9.43 7.73
CA TYR A 78 0.08 9.86 7.37
C TYR A 78 -0.86 8.66 7.22
N ILE A 79 -0.42 7.61 6.53
CA ILE A 79 -1.21 6.40 6.31
C ILE A 79 -1.50 5.71 7.63
N GLU A 80 -0.51 5.52 8.49
CA GLU A 80 -0.70 4.88 9.78
C GLU A 80 -1.74 5.64 10.62
N LYS A 81 -1.64 6.97 10.65
CA LYS A 81 -2.55 7.79 11.43
C LYS A 81 -3.98 7.76 10.90
N ASN A 82 -4.14 7.80 9.58
CA ASN A 82 -5.47 8.00 8.97
C ASN A 82 -6.18 6.71 8.59
N LEU A 83 -5.44 5.61 8.42
CA LEU A 83 -6.05 4.31 8.13
C LEU A 83 -6.17 3.40 9.36
N TYR A 84 -5.61 3.82 10.47
CA TYR A 84 -5.66 3.06 11.71
C TYR A 84 -7.10 2.97 12.23
N THR A 85 -7.55 1.77 12.57
CA THR A 85 -8.85 1.54 13.21
C THR A 85 -8.72 0.88 14.57
N GLY A 86 -7.57 0.27 14.87
CA GLY A 86 -7.35 -0.49 16.09
C GLY A 86 -7.92 -1.89 16.04
N HIS A 87 -8.48 -2.30 14.90
CA HIS A 87 -9.04 -3.64 14.71
C HIS A 87 -8.08 -4.55 13.96
N ILE A 88 -8.25 -5.84 14.14
CA ILE A 88 -7.54 -6.84 13.34
C ILE A 88 -7.93 -6.62 11.87
N GLY A 89 -6.96 -6.60 10.99
CA GLY A 89 -7.20 -6.35 9.57
C GLY A 89 -6.80 -4.95 9.12
N ASP A 90 -6.24 -4.12 10.00
CA ASP A 90 -5.63 -2.84 9.60
C ASP A 90 -4.50 -3.08 8.61
N GLY A 91 -3.89 -4.27 8.65
CA GLY A 91 -3.00 -4.71 7.63
C GLY A 91 -1.55 -4.31 7.83
N LYS A 92 -0.84 -4.32 6.71
CA LYS A 92 0.61 -4.08 6.70
C LYS A 92 0.98 -3.23 5.50
N ILE A 93 2.11 -2.56 5.64
CA ILE A 93 2.72 -1.80 4.56
C ILE A 93 4.08 -2.44 4.30
N PHE A 94 4.32 -2.81 3.04
CA PHE A 94 5.62 -3.32 2.60
C PHE A 94 6.27 -2.29 1.71
N VAL A 95 7.55 -2.05 1.93
CA VAL A 95 8.33 -1.10 1.14
C VAL A 95 9.49 -1.83 0.49
N SER A 96 9.66 -1.64 -0.80
CA SER A 96 10.78 -2.23 -1.53
C SER A 96 11.41 -1.21 -2.45
N ASP A 97 12.69 -1.39 -2.71
CA ASP A 97 13.41 -0.54 -3.64
C ASP A 97 12.95 -0.82 -5.06
N ILE A 98 12.80 0.25 -5.84
CA ILE A 98 12.51 0.19 -7.26
C ILE A 98 13.79 0.64 -7.98
N LYS A 99 14.29 -0.22 -8.86
CA LYS A 99 15.51 0.08 -9.61
C LYS A 99 15.33 1.31 -10.50
N THR A 100 14.24 1.33 -11.25
CA THR A 100 13.86 2.49 -12.06
C THR A 100 12.42 2.32 -12.53
N ALA A 101 11.88 3.37 -13.14
CA ALA A 101 10.55 3.36 -13.72
C ALA A 101 10.62 4.06 -15.08
N TYR A 102 9.74 3.69 -15.99
CA TYR A 102 9.64 4.30 -17.31
C TYR A 102 8.18 4.64 -17.59
N ARG A 103 7.95 5.83 -18.12
CA ARG A 103 6.61 6.19 -18.60
C ARG A 103 6.50 5.79 -20.06
N ILE A 104 5.59 4.90 -20.36
CA ILE A 104 5.46 4.33 -21.71
C ILE A 104 5.20 5.41 -22.76
N ARG A 105 4.30 6.37 -22.44
CA ARG A 105 3.88 7.39 -23.40
C ARG A 105 5.01 8.35 -23.80
N THR A 106 5.85 8.72 -22.83
CA THR A 106 6.85 9.77 -23.03
C THR A 106 8.28 9.27 -23.07
N GLY A 107 8.53 8.06 -22.58
CA GLY A 107 9.87 7.54 -22.40
C GLY A 107 10.63 8.14 -21.22
N GLU A 108 9.98 8.96 -20.42
CA GLU A 108 10.61 9.51 -19.21
C GLU A 108 11.02 8.39 -18.28
N GLU A 109 12.15 8.55 -17.61
CA GLU A 109 12.74 7.52 -16.76
C GLU A 109 12.97 8.02 -15.34
N GLY A 110 12.92 7.11 -14.38
CA GLY A 110 13.26 7.38 -13.00
C GLY A 110 12.26 8.32 -12.34
N TYR A 111 12.77 9.32 -11.64
CA TYR A 111 11.95 10.30 -10.93
C TYR A 111 10.91 10.95 -11.83
N ASP A 112 11.30 11.33 -13.04
CA ASP A 112 10.41 12.00 -13.98
C ASP A 112 9.24 11.11 -14.42
N ALA A 113 9.45 9.79 -14.45
CA ALA A 113 8.41 8.84 -14.84
C ALA A 113 7.26 8.78 -13.83
N VAL A 114 7.50 9.15 -12.57
CA VAL A 114 6.49 9.09 -11.49
C VAL A 114 5.99 10.47 -11.10
N GLN A 115 6.40 11.52 -11.79
CA GLN A 115 5.88 12.86 -11.59
C GLN A 115 4.68 13.12 -12.50
N PRO A 116 3.89 14.19 -12.23
CA PRO A 116 2.79 14.55 -13.12
C PRO A 116 3.29 14.72 -14.55
N ALA A 117 2.50 14.22 -15.51
CA ALA A 117 2.88 14.35 -16.92
C ALA A 117 2.92 15.81 -17.34
N LYS A 118 3.96 16.16 -18.08
CA LYS A 118 4.06 17.48 -18.71
C LYS A 118 3.35 17.43 -20.06
N PHE A 119 2.62 18.47 -20.35
CA PHE A 119 1.90 18.61 -21.61
C PHE A 119 2.71 19.48 -22.57
#